data_824078a2e1a538168f5fb778d6afea84
#
_entry.id   824078a2e1a538168f5fb778d6afea84
#
_cell.length_a   1.000
_cell.length_b   1.000
_cell.length_c   1.000
_cell.angle_alpha   90.00
_cell.angle_beta   90.00
_cell.angle_gamma   90.00
#
_symmetry.space_group_name_H-M   'P 1'
#
loop_
_entity.id
_entity.type
_entity.pdbx_description
1 polymer ?
#
loop_
_entity_poly.entity_id
_entity_poly.type
_entity_poly.pdbx_seq_one_letter_code
_entity_poly.pdbx_strand_id
1 'polypeptide(L)'
;MRHIAELPEVRATADPHGPALADDSTTLSNAQFHARVEAAASILHRAGVRADDVVAVVLPNRVELVVVLFAAWRLGAAVTPVNPGLTDDDIRYQIEDSGAGVVIGEPGRAGVTLAVDDLARSAGPVAAAAPVDNLALIIYTSGTTGRPKGVLLGHENLAAMCTMIIGALGLDASDHSLLILPLFHVNGIVVSVLSPLLAGGRTTIAGKFSASGFFDAVARIRPTYFSAVPAIYAMLVAQPEGEHPDASSLRLAICGAAPTPAELIDRFQQRYGVPIVEGYGLSEGTCASTLNPVAGQRKPGTVGLPLPGQAVAIMDPDGALVAPGEPGEVVVRGPNVMRGYLGKPAETAATVVDGWLHTGDVGYFDTDGYLVLVDRIKDMIIRGGENLYPKEIENALYRHPAVHEAAVVGVPDAVLGEVPVAHVVAAPRARITAAELTEHCRAELAAFKVPVAILLTAEMPRNPVGKIDKKQLRALATHV
;
A
#
# COMPACT_ATOMS: atom_id res chain seq x y z
N MET A 1 6.53 25.23 -7.76
CA MET A 1 7.52 24.21 -7.36
C MET A 1 7.95 23.48 -8.62
N ARG A 2 9.23 23.41 -8.89
CA ARG A 2 9.77 22.75 -10.08
C ARG A 2 10.08 21.27 -9.84
N HIS A 3 10.38 20.90 -8.58
CA HIS A 3 10.77 19.57 -8.21
C HIS A 3 10.28 19.25 -6.78
N ILE A 4 9.88 17.98 -6.52
CA ILE A 4 9.30 17.59 -5.21
C ILE A 4 10.31 17.73 -4.05
N ALA A 5 11.60 17.62 -4.32
CA ALA A 5 12.66 17.82 -3.32
C ALA A 5 12.74 19.26 -2.78
N GLU A 6 12.19 20.24 -3.53
CA GLU A 6 12.15 21.66 -3.11
C GLU A 6 11.02 21.96 -2.10
N LEU A 7 10.12 20.99 -1.87
CA LEU A 7 8.91 21.19 -1.06
C LEU A 7 9.18 21.79 0.33
N PRO A 8 10.16 21.32 1.13
CA PRO A 8 10.41 21.90 2.44
C PRO A 8 10.81 23.38 2.39
N GLU A 9 11.63 23.78 1.41
CA GLU A 9 12.08 25.16 1.21
C GLU A 9 10.92 26.06 0.74
N VAL A 10 10.13 25.60 -0.22
CA VAL A 10 8.96 26.33 -0.73
C VAL A 10 7.95 26.58 0.40
N ARG A 11 7.67 25.57 1.21
CA ARG A 11 6.76 25.72 2.37
C ARG A 11 7.32 26.66 3.44
N ALA A 12 8.62 26.55 3.76
CA ALA A 12 9.27 27.42 4.73
C ALA A 12 9.26 28.88 4.28
N THR A 13 9.36 29.14 2.97
CA THR A 13 9.29 30.49 2.39
C THR A 13 7.87 31.03 2.39
N ALA A 14 6.87 30.21 2.06
CA ALA A 14 5.48 30.63 1.94
C ALA A 14 4.81 30.87 3.30
N ASP A 15 5.01 29.96 4.26
CA ASP A 15 4.45 30.05 5.61
C ASP A 15 5.41 29.37 6.62
N PRO A 16 6.43 30.06 7.13
CA PRO A 16 7.44 29.48 8.00
C PRO A 16 6.91 28.94 9.33
N HIS A 17 5.81 29.49 9.82
CA HIS A 17 5.21 29.13 11.11
C HIS A 17 4.09 28.08 10.98
N GLY A 18 3.61 27.84 9.78
CA GLY A 18 2.58 26.83 9.51
C GLY A 18 3.05 25.42 9.87
N PRO A 19 2.13 24.54 10.26
CA PRO A 19 2.47 23.18 10.67
C PRO A 19 2.88 22.33 9.46
N ALA A 20 3.89 21.48 9.60
CA ALA A 20 4.34 20.54 8.58
C ALA A 20 4.14 19.09 9.01
N LEU A 21 4.94 18.65 9.96
CA LEU A 21 5.01 17.25 10.41
C LEU A 21 4.95 17.17 11.92
N ALA A 22 4.33 16.12 12.43
CA ALA A 22 4.42 15.76 13.83
C ALA A 22 4.49 14.23 13.98
N ASP A 23 5.04 13.76 15.10
CA ASP A 23 4.89 12.41 15.63
C ASP A 23 4.66 12.47 17.15
N ASP A 24 4.74 11.33 17.84
CA ASP A 24 4.51 11.28 19.29
C ASP A 24 5.51 12.11 20.11
N SER A 25 6.68 12.43 19.54
CA SER A 25 7.79 13.10 20.22
C SER A 25 8.12 14.48 19.67
N THR A 26 7.76 14.77 18.45
CA THR A 26 8.24 15.90 17.67
C THR A 26 7.10 16.60 16.95
N THR A 27 7.09 17.93 16.98
CA THR A 27 6.22 18.77 16.13
C THR A 27 7.08 19.77 15.40
N LEU A 28 6.96 19.85 14.09
CA LEU A 28 7.75 20.75 13.23
C LEU A 28 6.86 21.72 12.48
N SER A 29 7.19 23.00 12.55
CA SER A 29 6.72 24.00 11.59
C SER A 29 7.41 23.80 10.23
N ASN A 30 6.93 24.48 9.18
CA ASN A 30 7.57 24.46 7.87
C ASN A 30 9.03 24.88 7.91
N ALA A 31 9.37 25.96 8.66
CA ALA A 31 10.74 26.41 8.82
C ALA A 31 11.61 25.38 9.58
N GLN A 32 11.07 24.76 10.62
CA GLN A 32 11.78 23.73 11.38
C GLN A 32 11.98 22.46 10.56
N PHE A 33 10.99 22.07 9.77
CA PHE A 33 11.10 20.93 8.85
C PHE A 33 12.21 21.19 7.82
N HIS A 34 12.21 22.34 7.16
CA HIS A 34 13.25 22.72 6.21
C HIS A 34 14.66 22.71 6.87
N ALA A 35 14.80 23.32 8.03
CA ALA A 35 16.08 23.35 8.77
C ALA A 35 16.57 21.92 9.15
N ARG A 36 15.66 21.01 9.54
CA ARG A 36 15.98 19.60 9.80
C ARG A 36 16.47 18.89 8.53
N VAL A 37 15.81 19.14 7.39
CA VAL A 37 16.21 18.59 6.09
C VAL A 37 17.60 19.08 5.69
N GLU A 38 17.91 20.37 5.86
CA GLU A 38 19.25 20.92 5.58
C GLU A 38 20.33 20.32 6.47
N ALA A 39 20.07 20.20 7.77
CA ALA A 39 21.00 19.59 8.72
C ALA A 39 21.27 18.12 8.35
N ALA A 40 20.23 17.35 8.09
CA ALA A 40 20.34 15.94 7.68
C ALA A 40 21.08 15.80 6.34
N ALA A 41 20.77 16.64 5.34
CA ALA A 41 21.47 16.62 4.05
C ALA A 41 22.99 16.89 4.23
N SER A 42 23.36 17.83 5.11
CA SER A 42 24.76 18.11 5.41
C SER A 42 25.46 16.90 6.05
N ILE A 43 24.79 16.17 6.93
CA ILE A 43 25.33 14.97 7.57
C ILE A 43 25.48 13.84 6.57
N LEU A 44 24.46 13.60 5.72
CA LEU A 44 24.52 12.62 4.65
C LEU A 44 25.67 12.91 3.67
N HIS A 45 25.83 14.18 3.28
CA HIS A 45 26.91 14.59 2.41
C HIS A 45 28.30 14.30 3.02
N ARG A 46 28.46 14.55 4.33
CA ARG A 46 29.71 14.21 5.05
C ARG A 46 29.91 12.70 5.21
N ALA A 47 28.82 11.94 5.31
CA ALA A 47 28.87 10.48 5.29
C ALA A 47 29.20 9.90 3.90
N GLY A 48 29.36 10.76 2.88
CA GLY A 48 29.76 10.36 1.53
C GLY A 48 28.64 10.33 0.51
N VAL A 49 27.39 10.62 0.87
CA VAL A 49 26.26 10.60 -0.07
C VAL A 49 26.41 11.66 -1.15
N ARG A 50 26.23 11.28 -2.41
CA ARG A 50 26.28 12.11 -3.62
C ARG A 50 25.05 11.88 -4.47
N ALA A 51 24.94 12.61 -5.57
CA ALA A 51 23.92 12.38 -6.58
C ALA A 51 24.01 10.95 -7.13
N ASP A 52 22.86 10.36 -7.41
CA ASP A 52 22.66 8.97 -7.90
C ASP A 52 23.02 7.86 -6.88
N ASP A 53 23.46 8.21 -5.68
CA ASP A 53 23.61 7.23 -4.60
C ASP A 53 22.25 6.78 -4.04
N VAL A 54 22.29 5.70 -3.25
CA VAL A 54 21.13 5.19 -2.52
C VAL A 54 21.39 5.25 -1.03
N VAL A 55 20.41 5.76 -0.28
CA VAL A 55 20.37 5.77 1.18
C VAL A 55 19.31 4.77 1.65
N ALA A 56 19.69 3.77 2.44
CA ALA A 56 18.73 2.89 3.10
C ALA A 56 18.29 3.45 4.44
N VAL A 57 17.00 3.28 4.77
CA VAL A 57 16.41 3.76 6.03
C VAL A 57 15.69 2.62 6.73
N VAL A 58 16.23 2.15 7.84
CA VAL A 58 15.70 1.04 8.66
C VAL A 58 15.10 1.62 9.94
N LEU A 59 13.94 2.28 9.82
CA LEU A 59 13.28 2.97 10.92
C LEU A 59 11.78 2.62 10.99
N PRO A 60 11.19 2.62 12.19
CA PRO A 60 9.74 2.67 12.33
C PRO A 60 9.20 4.01 11.83
N ASN A 61 7.87 4.15 11.85
CA ASN A 61 7.21 5.40 11.53
C ASN A 61 7.67 6.51 12.50
N ARG A 62 8.33 7.54 11.96
CA ARG A 62 8.77 8.72 12.69
C ARG A 62 9.13 9.87 11.74
N VAL A 63 9.15 11.09 12.26
CA VAL A 63 9.45 12.31 11.49
C VAL A 63 10.80 12.23 10.78
N GLU A 64 11.82 11.63 11.41
CA GLU A 64 13.16 11.54 10.85
C GLU A 64 13.20 10.76 9.53
N LEU A 65 12.34 9.75 9.34
CA LEU A 65 12.27 9.04 8.06
C LEU A 65 11.88 10.01 6.93
N VAL A 66 10.88 10.87 7.15
CA VAL A 66 10.46 11.88 6.17
C VAL A 66 11.56 12.92 5.95
N VAL A 67 12.23 13.34 7.02
CA VAL A 67 13.40 14.26 6.93
C VAL A 67 14.47 13.66 6.03
N VAL A 68 14.79 12.38 6.20
CA VAL A 68 15.81 11.68 5.38
C VAL A 68 15.39 11.58 3.91
N LEU A 69 14.12 11.33 3.61
CA LEU A 69 13.63 11.34 2.21
C LEU A 69 14.04 12.65 1.52
N PHE A 70 13.67 13.78 2.12
CA PHE A 70 13.95 15.09 1.52
C PHE A 70 15.44 15.47 1.58
N ALA A 71 16.16 15.04 2.62
CA ALA A 71 17.60 15.29 2.74
C ALA A 71 18.41 14.54 1.65
N ALA A 72 18.08 13.28 1.38
CA ALA A 72 18.70 12.51 0.32
C ALA A 72 18.32 13.08 -1.07
N TRP A 73 17.05 13.41 -1.29
CA TRP A 73 16.59 14.04 -2.54
C TRP A 73 17.24 15.39 -2.81
N ARG A 74 17.49 16.19 -1.76
CA ARG A 74 18.24 17.46 -1.85
C ARG A 74 19.67 17.24 -2.37
N LEU A 75 20.27 16.08 -2.09
CA LEU A 75 21.59 15.67 -2.59
C LEU A 75 21.55 14.97 -3.95
N GLY A 76 20.37 14.74 -4.51
CA GLY A 76 20.16 13.96 -5.75
C GLY A 76 20.27 12.45 -5.54
N ALA A 77 20.17 11.96 -4.30
CA ALA A 77 20.23 10.53 -3.96
C ALA A 77 18.83 9.94 -3.81
N ALA A 78 18.68 8.65 -4.13
CA ALA A 78 17.46 7.90 -3.89
C ALA A 78 17.40 7.36 -2.45
N VAL A 79 16.18 6.98 -2.01
CA VAL A 79 15.98 6.34 -0.71
C VAL A 79 15.31 4.98 -0.87
N THR A 80 15.79 3.98 -0.14
CA THR A 80 15.09 2.72 0.07
C THR A 80 14.64 2.61 1.53
N PRO A 81 13.34 2.79 1.81
CA PRO A 81 12.80 2.56 3.15
C PRO A 81 12.62 1.05 3.38
N VAL A 82 13.29 0.53 4.39
CA VAL A 82 13.32 -0.89 4.74
C VAL A 82 12.47 -1.15 5.98
N ASN A 83 11.63 -2.18 5.93
CA ASN A 83 10.81 -2.56 7.07
C ASN A 83 11.69 -3.03 8.25
N PRO A 84 11.69 -2.34 9.40
CA PRO A 84 12.51 -2.73 10.56
C PRO A 84 12.03 -4.03 11.24
N GLY A 85 10.86 -4.54 10.88
CA GLY A 85 10.33 -5.82 11.38
C GLY A 85 10.81 -7.05 10.61
N LEU A 86 11.57 -6.88 9.53
CA LEU A 86 12.17 -7.99 8.79
C LEU A 86 13.30 -8.65 9.57
N THR A 87 13.68 -9.87 9.15
CA THR A 87 14.89 -10.53 9.65
C THR A 87 16.15 -9.75 9.24
N ASP A 88 17.24 -9.92 9.99
CA ASP A 88 18.50 -9.24 9.66
C ASP A 88 19.04 -9.67 8.28
N ASP A 89 18.74 -10.90 7.83
CA ASP A 89 19.11 -11.39 6.50
C ASP A 89 18.32 -10.69 5.39
N ASP A 90 17.01 -10.49 5.60
CA ASP A 90 16.16 -9.77 4.64
C ASP A 90 16.53 -8.28 4.56
N ILE A 91 16.87 -7.67 5.70
CA ILE A 91 17.34 -6.28 5.76
C ILE A 91 18.67 -6.16 5.00
N ARG A 92 19.65 -7.03 5.27
CA ARG A 92 20.94 -7.05 4.55
C ARG A 92 20.73 -7.24 3.05
N TYR A 93 19.87 -8.17 2.67
CA TYR A 93 19.54 -8.38 1.26
C TYR A 93 19.07 -7.09 0.57
N GLN A 94 18.11 -6.36 1.18
CA GLN A 94 17.61 -5.12 0.57
C GLN A 94 18.66 -4.01 0.52
N ILE A 95 19.52 -3.90 1.53
CA ILE A 95 20.63 -2.95 1.56
C ILE A 95 21.65 -3.26 0.46
N GLU A 96 22.06 -4.50 0.35
CA GLU A 96 23.06 -4.96 -0.66
C GLU A 96 22.51 -4.86 -2.08
N ASP A 97 21.28 -5.36 -2.32
CA ASP A 97 20.62 -5.34 -3.63
C ASP A 97 20.36 -3.89 -4.11
N SER A 98 20.01 -2.98 -3.19
CA SER A 98 19.81 -1.55 -3.52
C SER A 98 21.12 -0.79 -3.78
N GLY A 99 22.27 -1.35 -3.42
CA GLY A 99 23.56 -0.67 -3.48
C GLY A 99 23.68 0.51 -2.49
N ALA A 100 22.91 0.52 -1.40
CA ALA A 100 22.91 1.61 -0.43
C ALA A 100 24.27 1.73 0.27
N GLY A 101 24.97 2.85 0.05
CA GLY A 101 26.26 3.14 0.70
C GLY A 101 26.14 3.67 2.12
N VAL A 102 25.01 4.30 2.46
CA VAL A 102 24.69 4.80 3.80
C VAL A 102 23.37 4.17 4.27
N VAL A 103 23.39 3.66 5.48
CA VAL A 103 22.22 3.01 6.12
C VAL A 103 21.90 3.73 7.41
N ILE A 104 20.71 4.33 7.47
CA ILE A 104 20.22 5.06 8.65
C ILE A 104 19.31 4.15 9.47
N GLY A 105 19.51 4.11 10.77
CA GLY A 105 18.70 3.30 11.66
C GLY A 105 19.00 3.54 13.13
N GLU A 106 18.40 2.70 13.98
CA GLU A 106 18.72 2.69 15.41
C GLU A 106 20.13 2.12 15.63
N PRO A 107 20.90 2.66 16.62
CA PRO A 107 22.22 2.16 16.93
C PRO A 107 22.25 0.66 17.23
N GLY A 108 23.21 -0.05 16.65
CA GLY A 108 23.38 -1.50 16.86
C GLY A 108 22.49 -2.41 15.97
N ARG A 109 21.65 -1.85 15.12
CA ARG A 109 20.91 -2.60 14.12
C ARG A 109 21.84 -3.08 13.00
N ALA A 110 21.55 -4.25 12.43
CA ALA A 110 22.35 -4.82 11.35
C ALA A 110 22.44 -3.86 10.14
N GLY A 111 23.66 -3.65 9.64
CA GLY A 111 23.95 -2.81 8.48
C GLY A 111 23.92 -1.30 8.72
N VAL A 112 23.46 -0.80 9.88
CA VAL A 112 23.39 0.63 10.18
C VAL A 112 24.79 1.24 10.23
N THR A 113 25.01 2.27 9.39
CA THR A 113 26.28 3.03 9.32
C THR A 113 26.18 4.44 9.91
N LEU A 114 24.93 4.96 10.04
CA LEU A 114 24.65 6.27 10.60
C LEU A 114 23.45 6.18 11.56
N ALA A 115 23.67 6.58 12.82
CA ALA A 115 22.57 6.60 13.80
C ALA A 115 21.58 7.72 13.48
N VAL A 116 20.28 7.44 13.63
CA VAL A 116 19.22 8.42 13.37
C VAL A 116 19.36 9.68 14.23
N ASP A 117 19.80 9.54 15.47
CA ASP A 117 19.99 10.66 16.41
C ASP A 117 21.11 11.62 15.99
N ASP A 118 22.04 11.16 15.16
CA ASP A 118 23.11 12.00 14.61
C ASP A 118 22.59 13.00 13.57
N LEU A 119 21.43 12.75 12.94
CA LEU A 119 20.84 13.62 11.93
C LEU A 119 20.41 15.01 12.45
N ALA A 120 20.22 15.15 13.75
CA ALA A 120 19.88 16.43 14.39
C ALA A 120 21.09 17.32 14.70
N ARG A 121 22.32 16.81 14.54
CA ARG A 121 23.52 17.56 14.81
C ARG A 121 23.72 18.67 13.79
N SER A 122 23.98 19.90 14.27
CA SER A 122 24.23 21.04 13.38
C SER A 122 25.47 20.79 12.51
N ALA A 123 25.31 20.92 11.22
CA ALA A 123 26.39 20.87 10.26
C ALA A 123 26.19 22.02 9.27
N GLY A 124 27.25 22.63 8.80
CA GLY A 124 27.17 23.79 7.90
C GLY A 124 26.32 23.50 6.65
N PRO A 125 25.83 24.54 5.95
CA PRO A 125 24.96 24.38 4.81
C PRO A 125 25.65 23.61 3.65
N VAL A 126 24.89 22.75 2.98
CA VAL A 126 25.31 22.06 1.75
C VAL A 126 24.47 22.56 0.61
N ALA A 127 25.10 22.84 -0.52
CA ALA A 127 24.37 23.20 -1.73
C ALA A 127 23.45 22.06 -2.16
N ALA A 128 22.20 22.42 -2.53
CA ALA A 128 21.31 21.45 -3.15
C ALA A 128 21.91 20.99 -4.48
N ALA A 129 21.75 19.72 -4.83
CA ALA A 129 22.00 19.25 -6.19
C ALA A 129 21.07 19.99 -7.15
N ALA A 130 21.53 20.17 -8.40
CA ALA A 130 20.62 20.67 -9.43
C ALA A 130 19.43 19.70 -9.54
N PRO A 131 18.19 20.20 -9.66
CA PRO A 131 17.04 19.33 -9.87
C PRO A 131 17.24 18.52 -11.14
N VAL A 132 17.46 17.24 -11.01
CA VAL A 132 17.52 16.30 -12.11
C VAL A 132 16.38 15.31 -11.94
N ASP A 133 15.83 14.88 -13.06
CA ASP A 133 14.85 13.81 -13.08
C ASP A 133 15.55 12.48 -12.83
N ASN A 134 15.87 12.23 -11.56
CA ASN A 134 16.56 11.02 -11.12
C ASN A 134 15.65 10.13 -10.26
N LEU A 135 16.20 9.01 -9.81
CA LEU A 135 15.51 8.08 -8.95
C LEU A 135 15.23 8.72 -7.58
N ALA A 136 13.99 8.58 -7.11
CA ALA A 136 13.57 9.07 -5.80
C ALA A 136 13.46 7.96 -4.76
N LEU A 137 12.81 6.84 -5.12
CA LEU A 137 12.58 5.73 -4.22
C LEU A 137 12.89 4.38 -4.88
N ILE A 138 13.38 3.45 -4.06
CA ILE A 138 13.41 2.02 -4.35
C ILE A 138 12.50 1.34 -3.34
N ILE A 139 11.35 0.82 -3.80
CA ILE A 139 10.36 0.16 -2.93
C ILE A 139 10.40 -1.34 -3.17
N TYR A 140 10.75 -2.10 -2.12
CA TYR A 140 10.78 -3.55 -2.21
C TYR A 140 9.38 -4.15 -2.10
N THR A 141 9.02 -4.98 -3.08
CA THR A 141 7.76 -5.74 -3.12
C THR A 141 8.04 -7.24 -3.02
N SER A 142 7.11 -7.97 -2.40
CA SER A 142 7.18 -9.44 -2.37
C SER A 142 6.96 -9.99 -3.78
N GLY A 143 8.05 -10.30 -4.48
CA GLY A 143 8.00 -10.92 -5.79
C GLY A 143 7.39 -12.33 -5.74
N THR A 144 6.85 -12.77 -6.88
CA THR A 144 6.32 -14.14 -7.06
C THR A 144 7.41 -15.22 -7.04
N THR A 145 8.67 -14.84 -7.26
CA THR A 145 9.84 -15.72 -7.46
C THR A 145 10.68 -15.97 -6.21
N GLY A 146 10.24 -15.51 -5.03
CA GLY A 146 10.86 -15.81 -3.74
C GLY A 146 11.57 -14.65 -3.07
N ARG A 147 12.46 -13.90 -3.73
CA ARG A 147 13.11 -12.72 -3.15
C ARG A 147 12.37 -11.43 -3.55
N PRO A 148 12.30 -10.43 -2.65
CA PRO A 148 11.71 -9.12 -2.95
C PRO A 148 12.42 -8.44 -4.13
N LYS A 149 11.66 -7.63 -4.91
CA LYS A 149 12.17 -6.86 -6.04
C LYS A 149 12.11 -5.38 -5.71
N GLY A 150 13.14 -4.63 -6.02
CA GLY A 150 13.16 -3.17 -5.89
C GLY A 150 12.46 -2.50 -7.06
N VAL A 151 11.33 -1.86 -6.81
CA VAL A 151 10.58 -1.02 -7.77
C VAL A 151 11.22 0.36 -7.82
N LEU A 152 11.63 0.81 -9.00
CA LEU A 152 12.32 2.08 -9.24
C LEU A 152 11.30 3.19 -9.54
N LEU A 153 11.18 4.16 -8.63
CA LEU A 153 10.27 5.30 -8.75
C LEU A 153 11.08 6.61 -8.85
N GLY A 154 10.87 7.34 -9.95
CA GLY A 154 11.45 8.66 -10.14
C GLY A 154 10.64 9.76 -9.45
N HIS A 155 11.22 10.95 -9.36
CA HIS A 155 10.54 12.12 -8.82
C HIS A 155 9.28 12.49 -9.62
N GLU A 156 9.30 12.31 -10.94
CA GLU A 156 8.15 12.53 -11.83
C GLU A 156 6.99 11.56 -11.52
N ASN A 157 7.30 10.29 -11.20
CA ASN A 157 6.28 9.31 -10.82
C ASN A 157 5.57 9.74 -9.53
N LEU A 158 6.35 10.15 -8.52
CA LEU A 158 5.82 10.65 -7.25
C LEU A 158 4.99 11.93 -7.43
N ALA A 159 5.50 12.89 -8.20
CA ALA A 159 4.81 14.16 -8.44
C ALA A 159 3.49 13.97 -9.20
N ALA A 160 3.49 13.10 -10.21
CA ALA A 160 2.29 12.75 -10.96
C ALA A 160 1.25 12.10 -10.06
N MET A 161 1.65 11.07 -9.29
CA MET A 161 0.75 10.38 -8.38
C MET A 161 0.20 11.30 -7.29
N CYS A 162 1.04 12.14 -6.67
CA CYS A 162 0.56 13.12 -5.69
C CYS A 162 -0.48 14.09 -6.30
N THR A 163 -0.26 14.55 -7.54
CA THR A 163 -1.23 15.40 -8.24
C THR A 163 -2.57 14.70 -8.45
N MET A 164 -2.54 13.43 -8.86
CA MET A 164 -3.74 12.61 -9.01
C MET A 164 -4.48 12.42 -7.70
N ILE A 165 -3.77 12.10 -6.61
CA ILE A 165 -4.35 11.90 -5.27
C ILE A 165 -4.93 13.21 -4.72
N ILE A 166 -4.22 14.33 -4.84
CA ILE A 166 -4.71 15.65 -4.41
C ILE A 166 -6.03 15.97 -5.11
N GLY A 167 -6.10 15.80 -6.44
CA GLY A 167 -7.31 16.02 -7.21
C GLY A 167 -8.46 15.08 -6.84
N ALA A 168 -8.19 13.79 -6.71
CA ALA A 168 -9.21 12.78 -6.44
C ALA A 168 -9.78 12.88 -5.00
N LEU A 169 -8.94 13.20 -4.01
CA LEU A 169 -9.36 13.36 -2.62
C LEU A 169 -9.82 14.79 -2.30
N GLY A 170 -9.60 15.76 -3.20
CA GLY A 170 -9.87 17.17 -2.97
C GLY A 170 -9.05 17.73 -1.81
N LEU A 171 -7.74 17.39 -1.74
CA LEU A 171 -6.87 17.85 -0.66
C LEU A 171 -6.51 19.32 -0.83
N ASP A 172 -6.49 20.04 0.30
CA ASP A 172 -6.06 21.42 0.38
C ASP A 172 -5.25 21.72 1.67
N ALA A 173 -4.96 23.00 1.90
CA ALA A 173 -4.17 23.45 3.05
C ALA A 173 -4.83 23.19 4.41
N SER A 174 -6.14 22.94 4.45
CA SER A 174 -6.86 22.59 5.69
C SER A 174 -6.70 21.12 6.08
N ASP A 175 -6.21 20.28 5.16
CA ASP A 175 -6.13 18.86 5.39
C ASP A 175 -5.00 18.46 6.35
N HIS A 176 -5.35 17.53 7.21
CA HIS A 176 -4.46 16.93 8.19
C HIS A 176 -4.51 15.41 8.08
N SER A 177 -3.47 14.81 7.55
CA SER A 177 -3.34 13.36 7.46
C SER A 177 -2.91 12.75 8.80
N LEU A 178 -3.56 11.66 9.23
CA LEU A 178 -3.03 10.77 10.26
C LEU A 178 -2.42 9.55 9.58
N LEU A 179 -1.09 9.49 9.55
CA LEU A 179 -0.37 8.34 9.02
C LEU A 179 -0.32 7.22 10.05
N ILE A 180 -0.94 6.09 9.77
CA ILE A 180 -0.90 4.86 10.56
C ILE A 180 -0.31 3.67 9.79
N LEU A 181 -0.22 3.77 8.47
CA LEU A 181 0.43 2.77 7.62
C LEU A 181 1.95 2.94 7.64
N PRO A 182 2.70 1.84 7.41
CA PRO A 182 4.15 1.94 7.42
C PRO A 182 4.73 2.82 6.30
N LEU A 183 5.75 3.61 6.63
CA LEU A 183 6.48 4.46 5.70
C LEU A 183 7.43 3.71 4.75
N PHE A 184 7.55 2.38 4.87
CA PHE A 184 8.23 1.56 3.86
C PHE A 184 7.31 1.10 2.72
N HIS A 185 6.04 1.52 2.73
CA HIS A 185 5.09 1.34 1.63
C HIS A 185 4.76 2.68 0.96
N VAL A 186 4.60 2.67 -0.36
CA VAL A 186 4.29 3.87 -1.15
C VAL A 186 3.00 4.57 -0.70
N ASN A 187 2.00 3.85 -0.17
CA ASN A 187 0.77 4.46 0.34
C ASN A 187 1.07 5.41 1.50
N GLY A 188 1.87 4.99 2.49
CA GLY A 188 2.27 5.84 3.60
C GLY A 188 3.00 7.09 3.12
N ILE A 189 3.94 6.94 2.18
CA ILE A 189 4.73 8.05 1.65
C ILE A 189 3.85 8.98 0.80
N VAL A 190 3.15 8.45 -0.21
CA VAL A 190 2.44 9.25 -1.21
C VAL A 190 1.14 9.82 -0.65
N VAL A 191 0.23 8.95 -0.14
CA VAL A 191 -1.12 9.38 0.26
C VAL A 191 -1.10 10.14 1.57
N SER A 192 -0.27 9.69 2.54
CA SER A 192 -0.35 10.23 3.89
C SER A 192 0.72 11.27 4.21
N VAL A 193 1.80 11.40 3.41
CA VAL A 193 2.87 12.41 3.63
C VAL A 193 2.97 13.38 2.48
N LEU A 194 3.33 12.91 1.28
CA LEU A 194 3.66 13.83 0.17
C LEU A 194 2.44 14.59 -0.33
N SER A 195 1.31 13.93 -0.53
CA SER A 195 0.11 14.58 -1.08
C SER A 195 -0.43 15.69 -0.16
N PRO A 196 -0.64 15.47 1.16
CA PRO A 196 -1.11 16.56 2.02
C PRO A 196 -0.08 17.68 2.15
N LEU A 197 1.23 17.40 2.23
CA LEU A 197 2.24 18.44 2.27
C LEU A 197 2.29 19.27 0.98
N LEU A 198 2.12 18.64 -0.18
CA LEU A 198 2.04 19.32 -1.48
C LEU A 198 0.78 20.18 -1.62
N ALA A 199 -0.33 19.72 -1.04
CA ALA A 199 -1.58 20.47 -1.00
C ALA A 199 -1.57 21.67 -0.02
N GLY A 200 -0.47 21.83 0.75
CA GLY A 200 -0.36 22.89 1.77
C GLY A 200 -0.80 22.46 3.17
N GLY A 201 -1.34 21.26 3.32
CA GLY A 201 -1.76 20.67 4.58
C GLY A 201 -0.61 20.13 5.44
N ARG A 202 -0.89 19.22 6.36
CA ARG A 202 0.08 18.66 7.31
C ARG A 202 -0.13 17.17 7.56
N THR A 203 0.87 16.52 8.17
CA THR A 203 0.81 15.11 8.53
C THR A 203 1.22 14.89 9.98
N THR A 204 0.44 14.10 10.71
CA THR A 204 0.87 13.49 11.98
C THR A 204 1.16 12.02 11.76
N ILE A 205 2.36 11.61 12.11
CA ILE A 205 2.87 10.24 11.98
C ILE A 205 2.61 9.53 13.30
N ALA A 206 1.67 8.59 13.31
CA ALA A 206 1.47 7.73 14.45
C ALA A 206 2.58 6.66 14.49
N GLY A 207 3.04 6.34 15.67
CA GLY A 207 3.96 5.24 15.89
C GLY A 207 3.31 3.88 15.63
N LYS A 208 3.28 3.01 16.63
CA LYS A 208 2.61 1.72 16.51
C LYS A 208 1.09 1.87 16.57
N PHE A 209 0.37 1.38 15.56
CA PHE A 209 -1.10 1.37 15.56
C PHE A 209 -1.66 0.59 16.77
N SER A 210 -2.66 1.15 17.44
CA SER A 210 -3.46 0.53 18.50
C SER A 210 -4.92 0.77 18.21
N ALA A 211 -5.71 -0.28 18.06
CA ALA A 211 -7.13 -0.15 17.78
C ALA A 211 -7.89 0.51 18.95
N SER A 212 -7.54 0.19 20.21
CA SER A 212 -8.16 0.78 21.40
C SER A 212 -7.79 2.25 21.63
N GLY A 213 -6.60 2.69 21.20
CA GLY A 213 -6.15 4.09 21.34
C GLY A 213 -6.37 4.95 20.09
N PHE A 214 -6.91 4.36 19.00
CA PHE A 214 -7.01 5.06 17.73
C PHE A 214 -7.90 6.31 17.80
N PHE A 215 -9.10 6.19 18.34
CA PHE A 215 -10.05 7.30 18.39
C PHE A 215 -9.67 8.36 19.44
N ASP A 216 -8.96 7.98 20.51
CA ASP A 216 -8.36 8.96 21.43
C ASP A 216 -7.32 9.81 20.71
N ALA A 217 -6.52 9.17 19.86
CA ALA A 217 -5.58 9.88 19.00
C ALA A 217 -6.30 10.78 17.98
N VAL A 218 -7.39 10.31 17.34
CA VAL A 218 -8.22 11.12 16.43
C VAL A 218 -8.81 12.34 17.16
N ALA A 219 -9.37 12.17 18.34
CA ALA A 219 -9.95 13.27 19.14
C ALA A 219 -8.90 14.33 19.52
N ARG A 220 -7.69 13.90 19.88
CA ARG A 220 -6.56 14.77 20.27
C ARG A 220 -5.90 15.46 19.09
N ILE A 221 -5.62 14.72 18.00
CA ILE A 221 -4.85 15.18 16.82
C ILE A 221 -5.77 15.95 15.85
N ARG A 222 -7.05 15.57 15.79
CA ARG A 222 -8.07 16.10 14.89
C ARG A 222 -7.66 16.04 13.41
N PRO A 223 -7.29 14.84 12.90
CA PRO A 223 -7.00 14.66 11.48
C PRO A 223 -8.27 14.80 10.65
N THR A 224 -8.12 15.16 9.36
CA THR A 224 -9.24 15.20 8.41
C THR A 224 -9.42 13.89 7.66
N TYR A 225 -8.36 13.10 7.56
CA TYR A 225 -8.41 11.76 6.96
C TYR A 225 -7.26 10.85 7.45
N PHE A 226 -7.42 9.57 7.19
CA PHE A 226 -6.38 8.55 7.32
C PHE A 226 -6.52 7.48 6.24
N SER A 227 -5.45 6.74 5.98
CA SER A 227 -5.44 5.57 5.09
C SER A 227 -5.14 4.31 5.88
N ALA A 228 -5.89 3.24 5.62
CA ALA A 228 -5.73 1.97 6.30
C ALA A 228 -6.00 0.78 5.37
N VAL A 229 -5.66 -0.42 5.84
CA VAL A 229 -6.00 -1.70 5.20
C VAL A 229 -7.25 -2.31 5.84
N PRO A 230 -7.97 -3.22 5.18
CA PRO A 230 -9.21 -3.82 5.71
C PRO A 230 -9.07 -4.40 7.12
N ALA A 231 -7.93 -5.02 7.44
CA ALA A 231 -7.67 -5.57 8.77
C ALA A 231 -7.74 -4.51 9.88
N ILE A 232 -7.27 -3.28 9.64
CA ILE A 232 -7.37 -2.18 10.59
C ILE A 232 -8.83 -1.78 10.81
N TYR A 233 -9.62 -1.65 9.74
CA TYR A 233 -11.06 -1.37 9.86
C TYR A 233 -11.79 -2.47 10.62
N ALA A 234 -11.46 -3.74 10.39
CA ALA A 234 -12.03 -4.86 11.15
C ALA A 234 -11.71 -4.76 12.65
N MET A 235 -10.46 -4.42 13.02
CA MET A 235 -10.06 -4.19 14.41
C MET A 235 -10.81 -3.01 15.04
N LEU A 236 -11.04 -1.92 14.30
CA LEU A 236 -11.78 -0.76 14.79
C LEU A 236 -13.26 -1.07 15.00
N VAL A 237 -13.88 -1.78 14.06
CA VAL A 237 -15.30 -2.19 14.19
C VAL A 237 -15.51 -3.21 15.32
N ALA A 238 -14.49 -4.01 15.64
CA ALA A 238 -14.53 -4.99 16.72
C ALA A 238 -14.35 -4.40 18.13
N GLN A 239 -14.08 -3.07 18.27
CA GLN A 239 -14.00 -2.43 19.58
C GLN A 239 -15.34 -2.55 20.33
N PRO A 240 -15.36 -2.48 21.70
CA PRO A 240 -16.59 -2.61 22.48
C PRO A 240 -17.70 -1.66 22.01
N GLU A 241 -18.94 -2.14 22.02
CA GLU A 241 -20.11 -1.32 21.76
C GLU A 241 -20.40 -0.41 22.98
N GLY A 242 -20.91 0.79 22.73
CA GLY A 242 -21.27 1.76 23.77
C GLY A 242 -20.33 2.95 23.89
N GLU A 243 -19.16 2.89 23.28
CA GLU A 243 -18.30 4.06 23.12
C GLU A 243 -18.65 4.78 21.81
N HIS A 244 -18.95 6.08 21.90
CA HIS A 244 -19.13 6.96 20.74
C HIS A 244 -17.95 7.91 20.67
N PRO A 245 -16.81 7.45 20.10
CA PRO A 245 -15.60 8.26 20.04
C PRO A 245 -15.81 9.48 19.14
N ASP A 246 -15.13 10.59 19.48
CA ASP A 246 -15.16 11.79 18.62
C ASP A 246 -14.34 11.58 17.34
N ALA A 247 -15.06 11.22 16.27
CA ALA A 247 -14.53 11.12 14.92
C ALA A 247 -14.88 12.32 14.04
N SER A 248 -15.44 13.39 14.62
CA SER A 248 -16.03 14.53 13.90
C SER A 248 -15.07 15.32 13.03
N SER A 249 -13.75 15.20 13.26
CA SER A 249 -12.73 15.83 12.42
C SER A 249 -12.48 15.06 11.12
N LEU A 250 -12.80 13.76 11.08
CA LEU A 250 -12.57 12.92 9.90
C LEU A 250 -13.63 13.17 8.84
N ARG A 251 -13.24 13.68 7.69
CA ARG A 251 -14.12 13.83 6.53
C ARG A 251 -14.19 12.58 5.66
N LEU A 252 -13.13 11.75 5.68
CA LEU A 252 -13.07 10.46 4.99
C LEU A 252 -12.01 9.53 5.57
N ALA A 253 -12.12 8.26 5.24
CA ALA A 253 -11.12 7.24 5.46
C ALA A 253 -10.83 6.50 4.15
N ILE A 254 -9.57 6.13 3.89
CA ILE A 254 -9.15 5.50 2.64
C ILE A 254 -8.84 4.03 2.92
N CYS A 255 -9.41 3.12 2.14
CA CYS A 255 -9.16 1.68 2.25
C CYS A 255 -8.56 1.14 0.96
N GLY A 256 -7.50 0.34 1.08
CA GLY A 256 -6.85 -0.27 -0.08
C GLY A 256 -5.90 -1.41 0.29
N ALA A 257 -5.09 -1.82 -0.68
CA ALA A 257 -4.07 -2.87 -0.59
C ALA A 257 -4.59 -4.30 -0.43
N ALA A 258 -5.88 -4.51 -0.12
CA ALA A 258 -6.53 -5.82 -0.07
C ALA A 258 -8.03 -5.65 -0.36
N PRO A 259 -8.72 -6.71 -0.80
CA PRO A 259 -10.17 -6.67 -0.97
C PRO A 259 -10.89 -6.36 0.34
N THR A 260 -11.89 -5.48 0.29
CA THR A 260 -12.68 -5.06 1.44
C THR A 260 -14.09 -5.62 1.34
N PRO A 261 -14.57 -6.41 2.32
CA PRO A 261 -15.98 -6.80 2.35
C PRO A 261 -16.89 -5.57 2.46
N ALA A 262 -17.93 -5.51 1.62
CA ALA A 262 -18.90 -4.41 1.64
C ALA A 262 -19.52 -4.21 3.03
N GLU A 263 -19.83 -5.32 3.71
CA GLU A 263 -20.37 -5.31 5.06
C GLU A 263 -19.42 -4.63 6.08
N LEU A 264 -18.11 -4.79 5.94
CA LEU A 264 -17.14 -4.12 6.79
C LEU A 264 -17.16 -2.59 6.60
N ILE A 265 -17.30 -2.14 5.35
CA ILE A 265 -17.43 -0.72 5.01
C ILE A 265 -18.70 -0.16 5.65
N ASP A 266 -19.84 -0.82 5.47
CA ASP A 266 -21.12 -0.39 6.00
C ASP A 266 -21.11 -0.32 7.53
N ARG A 267 -20.58 -1.35 8.19
CA ARG A 267 -20.47 -1.38 9.67
C ARG A 267 -19.60 -0.24 10.19
N PHE A 268 -18.46 0.03 9.53
CA PHE A 268 -17.59 1.14 9.94
C PHE A 268 -18.28 2.49 9.76
N GLN A 269 -18.91 2.72 8.60
CA GLN A 269 -19.62 3.96 8.31
C GLN A 269 -20.81 4.19 9.25
N GLN A 270 -21.59 3.14 9.53
CA GLN A 270 -22.72 3.22 10.48
C GLN A 270 -22.25 3.53 11.89
N ARG A 271 -21.13 2.93 12.32
CA ARG A 271 -20.63 3.10 13.69
C ARG A 271 -19.98 4.46 13.93
N TYR A 272 -19.19 4.97 12.98
CA TYR A 272 -18.35 6.14 13.19
C TYR A 272 -18.76 7.37 12.37
N GLY A 273 -19.71 7.24 11.46
CA GLY A 273 -20.16 8.34 10.60
C GLY A 273 -19.13 8.81 9.56
N VAL A 274 -18.04 8.06 9.39
CA VAL A 274 -16.93 8.42 8.49
C VAL A 274 -17.02 7.60 7.21
N PRO A 275 -17.13 8.23 6.02
CA PRO A 275 -17.19 7.50 4.77
C PRO A 275 -15.85 6.84 4.44
N ILE A 276 -15.91 5.59 3.96
CA ILE A 276 -14.73 4.88 3.42
C ILE A 276 -14.70 5.06 1.90
N VAL A 277 -13.51 5.40 1.41
CA VAL A 277 -13.18 5.48 -0.02
C VAL A 277 -12.21 4.35 -0.35
N GLU A 278 -12.70 3.35 -1.10
CA GLU A 278 -11.84 2.25 -1.55
C GLU A 278 -11.03 2.64 -2.77
N GLY A 279 -9.78 2.17 -2.82
CA GLY A 279 -8.90 2.33 -3.95
C GLY A 279 -8.07 1.09 -4.23
N TYR A 280 -7.59 1.00 -5.46
CA TYR A 280 -6.70 -0.04 -5.94
C TYR A 280 -5.44 0.56 -6.54
N GLY A 281 -4.34 -0.15 -6.37
CA GLY A 281 -3.08 0.14 -7.00
C GLY A 281 -1.96 -0.75 -6.49
N LEU A 282 -0.76 -0.51 -7.00
CA LEU A 282 0.43 -1.31 -6.76
C LEU A 282 1.66 -0.40 -6.76
N SER A 283 2.76 -0.89 -6.20
CA SER A 283 4.01 -0.11 -6.11
C SER A 283 4.56 0.25 -7.50
N GLU A 284 4.39 -0.65 -8.47
CA GLU A 284 4.79 -0.47 -9.85
C GLU A 284 4.03 0.66 -10.56
N GLY A 285 2.81 0.97 -10.10
CA GLY A 285 2.01 2.13 -10.52
C GLY A 285 2.12 3.32 -9.55
N THR A 286 3.14 3.38 -8.72
CA THR A 286 3.42 4.45 -7.74
C THR A 286 2.31 4.68 -6.72
N CYS A 287 1.48 3.74 -6.39
CA CYS A 287 0.48 3.73 -5.33
C CYS A 287 -0.94 3.42 -5.81
N ALA A 288 -1.61 4.33 -6.52
CA ALA A 288 -3.04 4.20 -6.81
C ALA A 288 -3.33 4.27 -8.31
N SER A 289 -4.25 3.41 -8.77
CA SER A 289 -4.73 3.41 -10.16
C SER A 289 -6.20 3.78 -10.23
N THR A 290 -7.00 3.33 -9.26
CA THR A 290 -8.42 3.68 -9.16
C THR A 290 -8.78 4.09 -7.75
N LEU A 291 -9.88 4.84 -7.61
CA LEU A 291 -10.42 5.26 -6.33
C LEU A 291 -11.94 5.45 -6.44
N ASN A 292 -12.71 4.98 -5.46
CA ASN A 292 -14.10 5.36 -5.33
C ASN A 292 -14.20 6.88 -5.08
N PRO A 293 -15.16 7.59 -5.68
CA PRO A 293 -15.21 9.05 -5.58
C PRO A 293 -15.52 9.52 -4.15
N VAL A 294 -14.85 10.59 -3.73
CA VAL A 294 -15.14 11.28 -2.45
C VAL A 294 -16.53 11.90 -2.50
N ALA A 295 -16.83 12.60 -3.60
CA ALA A 295 -18.15 13.15 -3.90
C ALA A 295 -18.81 12.33 -5.02
N GLY A 296 -20.00 11.83 -4.78
CA GLY A 296 -20.72 10.97 -5.71
C GLY A 296 -20.98 9.56 -5.19
N GLN A 297 -21.29 8.66 -6.11
CA GLN A 297 -21.64 7.29 -5.75
C GLN A 297 -20.36 6.47 -5.45
N ARG A 298 -20.27 5.90 -4.25
CA ARG A 298 -19.31 4.84 -3.92
C ARG A 298 -20.02 3.50 -4.09
N LYS A 299 -19.39 2.59 -4.86
CA LYS A 299 -19.97 1.27 -5.14
C LYS A 299 -19.19 0.20 -4.35
N PRO A 300 -19.75 -0.35 -3.26
CA PRO A 300 -19.15 -1.49 -2.57
C PRO A 300 -18.90 -2.67 -3.52
N GLY A 301 -17.79 -3.37 -3.34
CA GLY A 301 -17.38 -4.45 -4.24
C GLY A 301 -16.65 -3.99 -5.50
N THR A 302 -16.49 -2.67 -5.70
CA THR A 302 -15.62 -2.10 -6.73
C THR A 302 -14.45 -1.37 -6.10
N VAL A 303 -13.38 -1.18 -6.84
CA VAL A 303 -12.22 -0.39 -6.42
C VAL A 303 -12.22 1.01 -7.04
N GLY A 304 -13.37 1.46 -7.54
CA GLY A 304 -13.61 2.82 -7.99
C GLY A 304 -13.31 3.09 -9.46
N LEU A 305 -13.19 4.37 -9.77
CA LEU A 305 -12.95 4.90 -11.10
C LEU A 305 -11.44 5.14 -11.33
N PRO A 306 -10.93 5.06 -12.56
CA PRO A 306 -9.57 5.46 -12.89
C PRO A 306 -9.24 6.88 -12.38
N LEU A 307 -8.07 7.05 -11.76
CA LEU A 307 -7.60 8.36 -11.36
C LEU A 307 -7.30 9.22 -12.59
N PRO A 308 -7.71 10.51 -12.61
CA PRO A 308 -7.37 11.41 -13.70
C PRO A 308 -5.85 11.56 -13.89
N GLY A 309 -5.38 11.56 -15.13
CA GLY A 309 -3.96 11.70 -15.46
C GLY A 309 -3.24 10.40 -15.78
N GLN A 310 -3.92 9.25 -15.64
CA GLN A 310 -3.47 7.95 -16.11
C GLN A 310 -4.58 7.24 -16.88
N ALA A 311 -4.24 6.21 -17.64
CA ALA A 311 -5.19 5.31 -18.27
C ALA A 311 -5.18 3.97 -17.53
N VAL A 312 -6.36 3.45 -17.20
CA VAL A 312 -6.57 2.09 -16.71
C VAL A 312 -7.49 1.39 -17.71
N ALA A 313 -7.09 0.23 -18.19
CA ALA A 313 -7.84 -0.53 -19.17
C ALA A 313 -7.84 -2.03 -18.83
N ILE A 314 -8.65 -2.77 -19.52
CA ILE A 314 -8.69 -4.24 -19.45
C ILE A 314 -8.19 -4.80 -20.76
N MET A 315 -7.28 -5.76 -20.69
CA MET A 315 -6.60 -6.35 -21.84
C MET A 315 -6.80 -7.86 -21.85
N ASP A 316 -7.11 -8.40 -23.03
CA ASP A 316 -7.22 -9.84 -23.22
C ASP A 316 -5.83 -10.52 -23.36
N PRO A 317 -5.74 -11.85 -23.40
CA PRO A 317 -4.48 -12.57 -23.59
C PRO A 317 -3.77 -12.29 -24.92
N ASP A 318 -4.50 -11.81 -25.93
CA ASP A 318 -3.97 -11.48 -27.25
C ASP A 318 -3.43 -10.04 -27.32
N GLY A 319 -3.53 -9.27 -26.21
CA GLY A 319 -3.06 -7.89 -26.08
C GLY A 319 -4.03 -6.84 -26.60
N ALA A 320 -5.29 -7.20 -26.90
CA ALA A 320 -6.31 -6.24 -27.29
C ALA A 320 -7.08 -5.70 -26.08
N LEU A 321 -7.45 -4.41 -26.13
CA LEU A 321 -8.31 -3.82 -25.12
C LEU A 321 -9.75 -4.31 -25.30
N VAL A 322 -10.39 -4.74 -24.20
CA VAL A 322 -11.76 -5.29 -24.22
C VAL A 322 -12.80 -4.25 -23.83
N ALA A 323 -14.07 -4.55 -24.17
CA ALA A 323 -15.21 -3.70 -23.83
C ALA A 323 -15.60 -3.78 -22.34
N PRO A 324 -16.32 -2.78 -21.79
CA PRO A 324 -16.89 -2.88 -20.46
C PRO A 324 -17.73 -4.15 -20.26
N GLY A 325 -17.57 -4.80 -19.11
CA GLY A 325 -18.20 -6.05 -18.76
C GLY A 325 -17.39 -7.31 -19.12
N GLU A 326 -16.41 -7.20 -19.98
CA GLU A 326 -15.53 -8.30 -20.35
C GLU A 326 -14.33 -8.38 -19.41
N PRO A 327 -14.04 -9.54 -18.78
CA PRO A 327 -12.91 -9.70 -17.89
C PRO A 327 -11.60 -9.89 -18.67
N GLY A 328 -10.52 -9.34 -18.13
CA GLY A 328 -9.17 -9.47 -18.65
C GLY A 328 -8.15 -8.95 -17.65
N GLU A 329 -6.89 -8.82 -18.06
CA GLU A 329 -5.86 -8.24 -17.23
C GLU A 329 -6.06 -6.73 -17.08
N VAL A 330 -5.99 -6.24 -15.84
CA VAL A 330 -5.96 -4.81 -15.57
C VAL A 330 -4.59 -4.27 -15.98
N VAL A 331 -4.58 -3.29 -16.90
CA VAL A 331 -3.35 -2.64 -17.35
C VAL A 331 -3.40 -1.14 -17.07
N VAL A 332 -2.24 -0.56 -16.75
CA VAL A 332 -2.12 0.85 -16.37
C VAL A 332 -1.09 1.55 -17.24
N ARG A 333 -1.40 2.76 -17.73
CA ARG A 333 -0.47 3.59 -18.48
C ARG A 333 -0.54 5.03 -18.00
N GLY A 334 0.62 5.63 -17.70
CA GLY A 334 0.69 7.01 -17.27
C GLY A 334 2.04 7.38 -16.69
N PRO A 335 2.21 8.66 -16.31
CA PRO A 335 3.46 9.16 -15.73
C PRO A 335 3.75 8.58 -14.34
N ASN A 336 2.83 7.87 -13.75
CA ASN A 336 2.94 7.18 -12.47
C ASN A 336 3.53 5.76 -12.60
N VAL A 337 3.68 5.22 -13.81
CA VAL A 337 4.26 3.89 -14.01
C VAL A 337 5.75 3.92 -13.69
N MET A 338 6.22 2.93 -12.93
CA MET A 338 7.62 2.78 -12.52
C MET A 338 8.61 2.84 -13.69
N ARG A 339 9.85 3.17 -13.40
CA ARG A 339 10.96 3.09 -14.38
C ARG A 339 11.37 1.64 -14.66
N GLY A 340 11.09 0.72 -13.74
CA GLY A 340 11.38 -0.69 -13.86
C GLY A 340 11.75 -1.33 -12.54
N TYR A 341 12.22 -2.56 -12.58
CA TYR A 341 12.77 -3.28 -11.44
C TYR A 341 14.30 -3.16 -11.42
N LEU A 342 14.85 -2.91 -10.23
CA LEU A 342 16.29 -2.76 -9.99
C LEU A 342 17.05 -4.01 -10.47
N GLY A 343 18.01 -3.81 -11.38
CA GLY A 343 18.85 -4.90 -11.90
C GLY A 343 18.12 -5.99 -12.70
N LYS A 344 16.84 -5.78 -13.07
CA LYS A 344 15.98 -6.80 -13.70
C LYS A 344 15.36 -6.32 -15.02
N PRO A 345 16.17 -6.04 -16.05
CA PRO A 345 15.65 -5.49 -17.32
C PRO A 345 14.68 -6.42 -18.04
N ALA A 346 14.91 -7.74 -18.01
CA ALA A 346 14.01 -8.70 -18.64
C ALA A 346 12.63 -8.76 -17.96
N GLU A 347 12.60 -8.73 -16.62
CA GLU A 347 11.33 -8.69 -15.89
C GLU A 347 10.62 -7.34 -16.09
N THR A 348 11.37 -6.25 -16.16
CA THR A 348 10.82 -4.93 -16.48
C THR A 348 10.16 -4.93 -17.86
N ALA A 349 10.83 -5.43 -18.89
CA ALA A 349 10.30 -5.51 -20.23
C ALA A 349 9.06 -6.42 -20.36
N ALA A 350 8.98 -7.47 -19.52
CA ALA A 350 7.80 -8.33 -19.45
C ALA A 350 6.63 -7.70 -18.66
N THR A 351 6.92 -6.74 -17.77
CA THR A 351 5.89 -6.09 -16.94
C THR A 351 5.39 -4.78 -17.56
N VAL A 352 6.25 -4.05 -18.27
CA VAL A 352 5.86 -2.80 -18.96
C VAL A 352 6.05 -3.01 -20.46
N VAL A 353 4.95 -3.26 -21.17
CA VAL A 353 4.91 -3.56 -22.59
C VAL A 353 4.17 -2.45 -23.32
N ASP A 354 4.79 -1.84 -24.32
CA ASP A 354 4.23 -0.74 -25.11
C ASP A 354 3.68 0.42 -24.25
N GLY A 355 4.34 0.67 -23.10
CA GLY A 355 3.97 1.69 -22.13
C GLY A 355 2.81 1.30 -21.21
N TRP A 356 2.25 0.09 -21.32
CA TRP A 356 1.29 -0.46 -20.39
C TRP A 356 1.99 -1.29 -19.31
N LEU A 357 1.69 -0.97 -18.05
CA LEU A 357 2.04 -1.77 -16.90
C LEU A 357 1.03 -2.92 -16.78
N HIS A 358 1.48 -4.13 -16.98
CA HIS A 358 0.75 -5.37 -16.74
C HIS A 358 0.73 -5.67 -15.23
N THR A 359 -0.44 -5.57 -14.61
CA THR A 359 -0.55 -5.65 -13.16
C THR A 359 -0.57 -7.09 -12.64
N GLY A 360 -0.91 -8.04 -13.49
CA GLY A 360 -1.19 -9.42 -13.12
C GLY A 360 -2.49 -9.60 -12.35
N ASP A 361 -3.31 -8.54 -12.21
CA ASP A 361 -4.63 -8.59 -11.60
C ASP A 361 -5.70 -8.70 -12.70
N VAL A 362 -6.73 -9.51 -12.49
CA VAL A 362 -7.85 -9.69 -13.41
C VAL A 362 -9.03 -8.85 -12.93
N GLY A 363 -9.68 -8.14 -13.84
CA GLY A 363 -10.82 -7.31 -13.54
C GLY A 363 -11.67 -7.02 -14.78
N TYR A 364 -12.70 -6.24 -14.57
CA TYR A 364 -13.52 -5.66 -15.64
C TYR A 364 -14.09 -4.31 -15.20
N PHE A 365 -14.43 -3.46 -16.14
CA PHE A 365 -15.22 -2.26 -15.86
C PHE A 365 -16.70 -2.57 -15.93
N ASP A 366 -17.45 -2.11 -14.92
CA ASP A 366 -18.90 -2.14 -15.00
C ASP A 366 -19.46 -1.10 -15.99
N THR A 367 -20.78 -1.07 -16.17
CA THR A 367 -21.46 -0.15 -17.10
C THR A 367 -21.31 1.32 -16.73
N ASP A 368 -20.96 1.64 -15.49
CA ASP A 368 -20.73 3.01 -15.00
C ASP A 368 -19.23 3.37 -14.94
N GLY A 369 -18.36 2.46 -15.41
CA GLY A 369 -16.93 2.65 -15.49
C GLY A 369 -16.16 2.39 -14.20
N TYR A 370 -16.77 1.70 -13.21
CA TYR A 370 -16.07 1.29 -11.99
C TYR A 370 -15.32 -0.01 -12.23
N LEU A 371 -14.08 -0.06 -11.76
CA LEU A 371 -13.26 -1.28 -11.82
C LEU A 371 -13.71 -2.28 -10.75
N VAL A 372 -14.01 -3.49 -11.19
CA VAL A 372 -14.24 -4.65 -10.35
C VAL A 372 -13.03 -5.57 -10.46
N LEU A 373 -12.37 -5.87 -9.36
CA LEU A 373 -11.27 -6.83 -9.31
C LEU A 373 -11.83 -8.24 -9.07
N VAL A 374 -11.47 -9.14 -9.95
CA VAL A 374 -11.90 -10.55 -9.87
C VAL A 374 -10.90 -11.39 -9.11
N ASP A 375 -9.62 -11.40 -9.54
CA ASP A 375 -8.53 -12.15 -8.90
C ASP A 375 -7.15 -11.75 -9.46
N ARG A 376 -6.13 -12.57 -9.18
CA ARG A 376 -4.80 -12.49 -9.80
C ARG A 376 -4.62 -13.59 -10.82
N ILE A 377 -4.01 -13.28 -11.96
CA ILE A 377 -3.70 -14.26 -13.03
C ILE A 377 -2.95 -15.48 -12.44
N LYS A 378 -1.96 -15.25 -11.60
CA LYS A 378 -1.15 -16.31 -10.98
C LYS A 378 -1.87 -17.16 -9.92
N ASP A 379 -2.99 -16.68 -9.40
CA ASP A 379 -3.78 -17.37 -8.38
C ASP A 379 -5.02 -18.05 -8.99
N MET A 380 -5.30 -17.79 -10.26
CA MET A 380 -6.37 -18.44 -11.03
C MET A 380 -6.13 -19.95 -11.06
N ILE A 381 -7.18 -20.70 -10.86
CA ILE A 381 -7.19 -22.17 -10.83
C ILE A 381 -7.73 -22.66 -12.18
N ILE A 382 -6.95 -23.46 -12.90
CA ILE A 382 -7.37 -24.02 -14.18
C ILE A 382 -7.90 -25.43 -13.94
N ARG A 383 -9.23 -25.56 -13.85
CA ARG A 383 -9.91 -26.83 -13.59
C ARG A 383 -10.60 -27.37 -14.84
N GLY A 384 -10.05 -28.40 -15.43
CA GLY A 384 -10.66 -29.04 -16.62
C GLY A 384 -10.79 -28.10 -17.82
N GLY A 385 -9.90 -27.09 -17.93
CA GLY A 385 -9.96 -26.06 -18.98
C GLY A 385 -10.78 -24.82 -18.61
N GLU A 386 -11.48 -24.83 -17.47
CA GLU A 386 -12.24 -23.68 -16.96
C GLU A 386 -11.41 -22.85 -15.99
N ASN A 387 -11.48 -21.52 -16.13
CA ASN A 387 -10.81 -20.59 -15.24
C ASN A 387 -11.68 -20.34 -13.99
N LEU A 388 -11.19 -20.79 -12.84
CA LEU A 388 -11.81 -20.50 -11.55
C LEU A 388 -11.02 -19.38 -10.85
N TYR A 389 -11.75 -18.44 -10.33
CA TYR A 389 -11.18 -17.33 -9.58
C TYR A 389 -11.36 -17.59 -8.09
N PRO A 390 -10.26 -17.84 -7.33
CA PRO A 390 -10.30 -18.04 -5.88
C PRO A 390 -11.14 -17.02 -5.14
N LYS A 391 -11.09 -15.76 -5.55
CA LYS A 391 -11.83 -14.65 -4.94
C LYS A 391 -13.35 -14.84 -4.97
N GLU A 392 -13.89 -15.41 -6.02
CA GLU A 392 -15.33 -15.70 -6.12
C GLU A 392 -15.74 -16.71 -5.04
N ILE A 393 -14.92 -17.74 -4.84
CA ILE A 393 -15.15 -18.78 -3.84
C ILE A 393 -14.95 -18.21 -2.43
N GLU A 394 -13.89 -17.41 -2.22
CA GLU A 394 -13.63 -16.70 -0.97
C GLU A 394 -14.83 -15.81 -0.59
N ASN A 395 -15.36 -15.03 -1.55
CA ASN A 395 -16.54 -14.18 -1.34
C ASN A 395 -17.79 -14.98 -0.96
N ALA A 396 -18.00 -16.15 -1.56
CA ALA A 396 -19.08 -17.04 -1.16
C ALA A 396 -18.93 -17.50 0.29
N LEU A 397 -17.72 -17.92 0.68
CA LEU A 397 -17.41 -18.32 2.05
C LEU A 397 -17.59 -17.17 3.06
N TYR A 398 -17.17 -15.94 2.72
CA TYR A 398 -17.33 -14.76 3.59
C TYR A 398 -18.80 -14.38 3.84
N ARG A 399 -19.74 -14.74 2.97
CA ARG A 399 -21.19 -14.54 3.23
C ARG A 399 -21.73 -15.42 4.34
N HIS A 400 -21.00 -16.46 4.73
CA HIS A 400 -21.41 -17.28 5.86
C HIS A 400 -21.03 -16.63 7.20
N PRO A 401 -21.99 -16.40 8.15
CA PRO A 401 -21.74 -15.62 9.36
C PRO A 401 -20.72 -16.23 10.32
N ALA A 402 -20.44 -17.52 10.21
CA ALA A 402 -19.44 -18.23 11.01
C ALA A 402 -18.03 -18.18 10.42
N VAL A 403 -17.81 -17.51 9.27
CA VAL A 403 -16.50 -17.37 8.63
C VAL A 403 -15.87 -16.04 9.03
N HIS A 404 -14.67 -16.09 9.58
CA HIS A 404 -13.85 -14.92 9.91
C HIS A 404 -12.87 -14.59 8.79
N GLU A 405 -12.11 -15.60 8.32
CA GLU A 405 -11.21 -15.48 7.18
C GLU A 405 -11.35 -16.69 6.26
N ALA A 406 -11.21 -16.47 4.97
CA ALA A 406 -11.17 -17.52 3.95
C ALA A 406 -10.10 -17.22 2.92
N ALA A 407 -9.39 -18.26 2.48
CA ALA A 407 -8.45 -18.19 1.38
C ALA A 407 -8.54 -19.47 0.55
N VAL A 408 -8.57 -19.33 -0.78
CA VAL A 408 -8.68 -20.46 -1.71
C VAL A 408 -7.41 -20.55 -2.54
N VAL A 409 -6.94 -21.78 -2.72
CA VAL A 409 -5.76 -22.10 -3.53
C VAL A 409 -6.03 -23.25 -4.47
N GLY A 410 -5.41 -23.23 -5.65
CA GLY A 410 -5.36 -24.36 -6.54
C GLY A 410 -4.37 -25.39 -6.06
N VAL A 411 -4.76 -26.65 -6.06
CA VAL A 411 -3.85 -27.80 -5.86
C VAL A 411 -3.87 -28.67 -7.09
N PRO A 412 -2.74 -29.32 -7.45
CA PRO A 412 -2.69 -30.19 -8.61
C PRO A 412 -3.67 -31.38 -8.48
N ASP A 413 -4.36 -31.68 -9.58
CA ASP A 413 -5.25 -32.85 -9.74
C ASP A 413 -4.86 -33.62 -11.01
N ALA A 414 -4.80 -34.93 -10.93
CA ALA A 414 -4.33 -35.79 -12.00
C ALA A 414 -5.23 -35.79 -13.26
N VAL A 415 -6.51 -35.44 -13.11
CA VAL A 415 -7.51 -35.48 -14.19
C VAL A 415 -7.90 -34.07 -14.64
N LEU A 416 -8.08 -33.15 -13.68
CA LEU A 416 -8.62 -31.83 -13.93
C LEU A 416 -7.56 -30.73 -14.03
N GLY A 417 -6.27 -31.07 -13.87
CA GLY A 417 -5.16 -30.13 -13.83
C GLY A 417 -5.02 -29.51 -12.43
N GLU A 418 -5.96 -28.64 -12.05
CA GLU A 418 -6.03 -28.09 -10.68
C GLU A 418 -7.46 -28.19 -10.14
N VAL A 419 -7.56 -28.22 -8.79
CA VAL A 419 -8.84 -28.15 -8.09
C VAL A 419 -8.76 -27.16 -6.92
N PRO A 420 -9.86 -26.45 -6.59
CA PRO A 420 -9.88 -25.49 -5.50
C PRO A 420 -9.94 -26.16 -4.14
N VAL A 421 -9.06 -25.75 -3.24
CA VAL A 421 -9.07 -26.08 -1.81
C VAL A 421 -9.20 -24.78 -1.01
N ALA A 422 -10.15 -24.75 -0.07
CA ALA A 422 -10.39 -23.61 0.78
C ALA A 422 -9.77 -23.81 2.16
N HIS A 423 -9.10 -22.77 2.68
CA HIS A 423 -8.70 -22.66 4.09
C HIS A 423 -9.63 -21.64 4.75
N VAL A 424 -10.20 -21.99 5.91
CA VAL A 424 -11.17 -21.16 6.61
C VAL A 424 -10.83 -21.02 8.08
N VAL A 425 -10.83 -19.78 8.59
CA VAL A 425 -10.78 -19.46 10.02
C VAL A 425 -12.21 -19.15 10.46
N ALA A 426 -12.71 -19.87 11.45
CA ALA A 426 -14.04 -19.62 11.99
C ALA A 426 -14.09 -18.31 12.79
N ALA A 427 -15.25 -17.65 12.79
CA ALA A 427 -15.50 -16.49 13.64
C ALA A 427 -15.39 -16.86 15.14
N PRO A 428 -14.99 -15.92 16.01
CA PRO A 428 -14.83 -16.18 17.44
C PRO A 428 -16.11 -16.81 18.05
N ARG A 429 -15.94 -17.94 18.73
CA ARG A 429 -17.04 -18.72 19.33
C ARG A 429 -18.00 -19.41 18.36
N ALA A 430 -17.84 -19.24 17.05
CA ALA A 430 -18.63 -19.98 16.07
C ALA A 430 -18.19 -21.46 16.05
N ARG A 431 -19.17 -22.33 15.84
CA ARG A 431 -18.93 -23.76 15.53
C ARG A 431 -19.41 -23.98 14.12
N ILE A 432 -18.54 -24.41 13.26
CA ILE A 432 -18.82 -24.68 11.86
C ILE A 432 -18.03 -25.91 11.41
N THR A 433 -18.59 -26.68 10.53
CA THR A 433 -17.95 -27.86 9.93
C THR A 433 -17.63 -27.62 8.46
N ALA A 434 -16.65 -28.33 7.92
CA ALA A 434 -16.34 -28.31 6.48
C ALA A 434 -17.55 -28.71 5.63
N ALA A 435 -18.39 -29.64 6.10
CA ALA A 435 -19.58 -30.09 5.41
C ALA A 435 -20.63 -28.95 5.29
N GLU A 436 -20.88 -28.20 6.36
CA GLU A 436 -21.81 -27.05 6.33
C GLU A 436 -21.32 -25.95 5.38
N LEU A 437 -20.03 -25.65 5.37
CA LEU A 437 -19.46 -24.69 4.44
C LEU A 437 -19.50 -25.19 2.98
N THR A 438 -19.33 -26.50 2.78
CA THR A 438 -19.47 -27.08 1.43
C THR A 438 -20.90 -26.96 0.91
N GLU A 439 -21.91 -27.22 1.74
CA GLU A 439 -23.33 -27.02 1.37
C GLU A 439 -23.64 -25.54 1.10
N HIS A 440 -23.09 -24.63 1.92
CA HIS A 440 -23.19 -23.21 1.67
C HIS A 440 -22.60 -22.82 0.29
N CYS A 441 -21.39 -23.30 -0.01
CA CYS A 441 -20.78 -23.08 -1.33
C CYS A 441 -21.61 -23.66 -2.48
N ARG A 442 -22.24 -24.82 -2.30
CA ARG A 442 -23.13 -25.42 -3.31
C ARG A 442 -24.38 -24.59 -3.59
N ALA A 443 -24.90 -23.90 -2.59
CA ALA A 443 -26.04 -23.01 -2.75
C ALA A 443 -25.68 -21.70 -3.48
N GLU A 444 -24.43 -21.27 -3.39
CA GLU A 444 -23.95 -19.96 -3.85
C GLU A 444 -23.14 -20.00 -5.16
N LEU A 445 -22.58 -21.17 -5.51
CA LEU A 445 -21.63 -21.32 -6.61
C LEU A 445 -22.05 -22.41 -7.60
N ALA A 446 -21.60 -22.26 -8.84
CA ALA A 446 -21.70 -23.35 -9.82
C ALA A 446 -20.92 -24.58 -9.32
N ALA A 447 -21.42 -25.79 -9.61
CA ALA A 447 -20.89 -27.04 -9.05
C ALA A 447 -19.38 -27.24 -9.25
N PHE A 448 -18.84 -26.81 -10.40
CA PHE A 448 -17.40 -26.92 -10.70
C PHE A 448 -16.52 -25.94 -9.92
N LYS A 449 -17.10 -24.90 -9.31
CA LYS A 449 -16.40 -23.91 -8.47
C LYS A 449 -16.38 -24.31 -6.99
N VAL A 450 -17.20 -25.26 -6.57
CA VAL A 450 -17.23 -25.72 -5.18
C VAL A 450 -15.89 -26.34 -4.80
N PRO A 451 -15.26 -25.91 -3.69
CA PRO A 451 -14.00 -26.50 -3.24
C PRO A 451 -14.11 -28.00 -3.04
N VAL A 452 -13.09 -28.74 -3.49
CA VAL A 452 -13.03 -30.20 -3.27
C VAL A 452 -12.78 -30.54 -1.81
N ALA A 453 -12.12 -29.61 -1.07
CA ALA A 453 -11.92 -29.72 0.37
C ALA A 453 -11.97 -28.34 1.02
N ILE A 454 -12.47 -28.28 2.26
CA ILE A 454 -12.44 -27.09 3.13
C ILE A 454 -11.71 -27.47 4.40
N LEU A 455 -10.58 -26.79 4.64
CA LEU A 455 -9.70 -27.00 5.78
C LEU A 455 -9.94 -25.90 6.82
N LEU A 456 -10.42 -26.30 8.01
CA LEU A 456 -10.56 -25.37 9.12
C LEU A 456 -9.19 -25.17 9.79
N THR A 457 -8.74 -23.93 9.90
CA THR A 457 -7.46 -23.55 10.49
C THR A 457 -7.66 -22.54 11.62
N ALA A 458 -6.75 -22.53 12.60
CA ALA A 458 -6.81 -21.60 13.71
C ALA A 458 -6.45 -20.16 13.28
N GLU A 459 -5.54 -20.03 12.32
CA GLU A 459 -5.07 -18.75 11.78
C GLU A 459 -4.59 -18.92 10.34
N MET A 460 -4.59 -17.81 9.57
CA MET A 460 -4.01 -17.79 8.23
C MET A 460 -2.51 -17.48 8.28
N PRO A 461 -1.66 -18.23 7.57
CA PRO A 461 -0.26 -17.86 7.40
C PRO A 461 -0.16 -16.53 6.67
N ARG A 462 0.77 -15.68 7.14
CA ARG A 462 0.99 -14.34 6.55
C ARG A 462 2.44 -14.15 6.16
N ASN A 463 2.64 -13.46 5.06
CA ASN A 463 3.95 -13.04 4.62
C ASN A 463 4.46 -11.84 5.49
N PRO A 464 5.75 -11.43 5.37
CA PRO A 464 6.33 -10.32 6.15
C PRO A 464 5.62 -8.98 6.02
N VAL A 465 4.79 -8.79 4.99
CA VAL A 465 3.97 -7.57 4.78
C VAL A 465 2.52 -7.74 5.26
N GLY A 466 2.22 -8.83 6.00
CA GLY A 466 0.92 -9.06 6.63
C GLY A 466 -0.18 -9.62 5.72
N LYS A 467 0.11 -9.89 4.43
CA LYS A 467 -0.84 -10.52 3.50
C LYS A 467 -0.86 -12.04 3.68
N ILE A 468 -2.01 -12.68 3.42
CA ILE A 468 -2.15 -14.14 3.44
C ILE A 468 -1.12 -14.77 2.49
N ASP A 469 -0.35 -15.74 2.99
CA ASP A 469 0.65 -16.46 2.21
C ASP A 469 0.02 -17.67 1.50
N LYS A 470 -0.53 -17.43 0.30
CA LYS A 470 -1.13 -18.49 -0.52
C LYS A 470 -0.13 -19.58 -0.92
N LYS A 471 1.19 -19.28 -0.98
CA LYS A 471 2.21 -20.29 -1.26
C LYS A 471 2.30 -21.31 -0.12
N GLN A 472 2.28 -20.85 1.12
CA GLN A 472 2.27 -21.73 2.29
C GLN A 472 0.96 -22.50 2.38
N LEU A 473 -0.19 -21.89 2.06
CA LEU A 473 -1.49 -22.56 2.01
C LEU A 473 -1.51 -23.68 0.97
N ARG A 474 -0.96 -23.46 -0.23
CA ARG A 474 -0.83 -24.54 -1.25
C ARG A 474 -0.01 -25.70 -0.73
N ALA A 475 1.12 -25.45 -0.06
CA ALA A 475 1.95 -26.50 0.53
C ALA A 475 1.22 -27.32 1.60
N LEU A 476 0.39 -26.67 2.42
CA LEU A 476 -0.45 -27.35 3.42
C LEU A 476 -1.59 -28.17 2.80
N ALA A 477 -2.09 -27.75 1.64
CA ALA A 477 -3.19 -28.41 0.95
C ALA A 477 -2.76 -29.61 0.06
N THR A 478 -1.46 -29.77 -0.25
CA THR A 478 -0.96 -30.83 -1.15
C THR A 478 -1.10 -32.24 -0.56
N HIS A 479 -1.58 -32.38 0.66
CA HIS A 479 -1.79 -33.66 1.34
C HIS A 479 -3.28 -34.01 1.54
N VAL A 480 -4.19 -33.34 0.81
CA VAL A 480 -5.66 -33.53 0.90
C VAL A 480 -6.19 -34.31 -0.36
#